data_459044b18c2eac57df04bd914eb5fde5
#
_entry.id   459044b18c2eac57df04bd914eb5fde5
#
_cell.length_a   1.000
_cell.length_b   1.000
_cell.length_c   1.000
_cell.angle_alpha   90.00
_cell.angle_beta   90.00
_cell.angle_gamma   90.00
#
_symmetry.space_group_name_H-M   'P 1'
#
loop_
_entity.id
_entity.type
_entity.pdbx_description
1 polymer ?
#
loop_
_entity_poly.entity_id
_entity_poly.type
_entity_poly.pdbx_seq_one_letter_code
_entity_poly.pdbx_strand_id
1 'polypeptide(L)'
;MMHQDAGDFWCIVEDIAVPDMEKRRGPKAEWGITEGKQRRIRNLTDGSEKPLGEWNSMVIECRGSSIKIWVNNDMVNQGFNCTVSKGQIALQAEGAEVEFRKVEITRF
;
A
#
# COMPACT_ATOMS: atom_id res chain seq x y z
N MET A 1 6.88 -8.28 17.74
CA MET A 1 5.57 -8.16 17.05
C MET A 1 5.79 -8.21 15.55
N MET A 2 5.03 -9.02 14.84
CA MET A 2 5.12 -9.06 13.38
C MET A 2 4.51 -7.81 12.77
N HIS A 3 5.16 -7.29 11.73
CA HIS A 3 4.63 -6.16 10.96
C HIS A 3 3.33 -6.54 10.25
N GLN A 4 2.31 -5.69 10.35
CA GLN A 4 1.08 -5.82 9.58
C GLN A 4 1.21 -5.02 8.30
N ASP A 5 1.10 -5.67 7.16
CA ASP A 5 1.43 -5.08 5.86
C ASP A 5 0.24 -4.52 5.07
N ALA A 6 -0.97 -4.59 5.61
CA ALA A 6 -2.12 -3.97 4.95
C ALA A 6 -1.90 -2.46 4.78
N GLY A 7 -1.89 -2.01 3.53
CA GLY A 7 -1.64 -0.62 3.18
C GLY A 7 -0.18 -0.30 2.86
N ASP A 8 0.73 -1.26 2.91
CA ASP A 8 2.10 -1.06 2.43
C ASP A 8 2.10 -0.81 0.92
N PHE A 9 3.08 -0.04 0.44
CA PHE A 9 3.35 0.08 -0.99
C PHE A 9 4.47 -0.88 -1.40
N TRP A 10 4.32 -1.48 -2.56
CA TRP A 10 5.38 -2.22 -3.24
C TRP A 10 5.65 -1.59 -4.60
N CYS A 11 6.85 -1.07 -4.78
CA CYS A 11 7.25 -0.41 -6.01
C CYS A 11 7.81 -1.44 -7.00
N ILE A 12 6.99 -1.82 -7.96
CA ILE A 12 7.34 -2.81 -8.99
C ILE A 12 7.22 -2.11 -10.35
N VAL A 13 8.35 -1.86 -11.01
CA VAL A 13 8.46 -1.10 -12.27
C VAL A 13 8.14 0.38 -12.08
N GLU A 14 7.14 0.72 -11.28
CA GLU A 14 6.70 2.07 -10.97
C GLU A 14 7.12 2.48 -9.56
N ASP A 15 7.26 3.77 -9.32
CA ASP A 15 7.74 4.31 -8.04
C ASP A 15 6.79 5.37 -7.50
N ILE A 16 6.94 5.68 -6.20
CA ILE A 16 6.15 6.67 -5.49
C ILE A 16 7.00 7.30 -4.38
N ALA A 17 6.74 8.54 -4.04
CA ALA A 17 7.35 9.22 -2.91
C ALA A 17 6.39 9.26 -1.72
N VAL A 18 6.91 9.15 -0.52
CA VAL A 18 6.15 9.20 0.72
C VAL A 18 6.87 10.06 1.76
N PRO A 19 6.14 10.61 2.76
CA PRO A 19 6.78 11.21 3.93
C PRO A 19 7.63 10.17 4.67
N ASP A 20 8.73 10.59 5.29
CA ASP A 20 9.61 9.71 6.06
C ASP A 20 10.11 8.49 5.28
N MET A 21 10.49 8.68 4.03
CA MET A 21 10.83 7.61 3.11
C MET A 21 11.93 6.68 3.64
N GLU A 22 13.02 7.22 4.20
CA GLU A 22 14.11 6.37 4.69
C GLU A 22 13.67 5.49 5.85
N LYS A 23 12.87 6.03 6.76
CA LYS A 23 12.35 5.28 7.90
C LYS A 23 11.43 4.14 7.48
N ARG A 24 10.69 4.33 6.41
CA ARG A 24 9.67 3.39 5.93
C ARG A 24 10.18 2.43 4.85
N ARG A 25 11.24 2.80 4.15
CA ARG A 25 11.78 2.02 3.02
C ARG A 25 13.22 1.55 3.22
N GLY A 26 13.94 2.11 4.19
CA GLY A 26 15.34 1.79 4.44
C GLY A 26 16.32 2.77 3.77
N PRO A 27 17.63 2.46 3.77
CA PRO A 27 18.65 3.36 3.23
C PRO A 27 18.42 3.68 1.74
N LYS A 28 18.55 4.95 1.40
CA LYS A 28 18.29 5.45 0.03
C LYS A 28 19.10 4.71 -1.04
N ALA A 29 20.33 4.32 -0.73
CA ALA A 29 21.19 3.61 -1.68
C ALA A 29 20.63 2.24 -2.09
N GLU A 30 19.72 1.66 -1.30
CA GLU A 30 19.13 0.35 -1.55
C GLU A 30 17.78 0.42 -2.25
N TRP A 31 17.22 1.61 -2.43
CA TRP A 31 15.91 1.77 -3.07
C TRP A 31 15.93 1.41 -4.54
N GLY A 32 14.83 0.83 -5.02
CA GLY A 32 14.66 0.55 -6.44
C GLY A 32 13.28 -0.05 -6.70
N ILE A 33 13.03 -0.34 -7.97
CA ILE A 33 11.75 -0.85 -8.46
C ILE A 33 11.88 -2.22 -9.11
N THR A 34 13.07 -2.79 -9.07
CA THR A 34 13.37 -4.10 -9.65
C THR A 34 13.70 -5.11 -8.54
N GLU A 35 13.63 -6.38 -8.88
CA GLU A 35 13.97 -7.46 -7.97
C GLU A 35 15.37 -7.29 -7.40
N GLY A 36 15.55 -7.58 -6.12
CA GLY A 36 16.80 -7.40 -5.41
C GLY A 36 16.99 -6.03 -4.78
N LYS A 37 16.14 -5.07 -5.12
CA LYS A 37 16.16 -3.74 -4.52
C LYS A 37 15.07 -3.63 -3.43
N GLN A 38 15.22 -2.62 -2.57
CA GLN A 38 14.21 -2.34 -1.55
C GLN A 38 13.02 -1.63 -2.19
N ARG A 39 11.97 -2.40 -2.45
CA ARG A 39 10.75 -1.94 -3.13
C ARG A 39 9.59 -1.65 -2.18
N ARG A 40 9.65 -2.20 -0.97
CA ARG A 40 8.56 -2.10 0.00
C ARG A 40 8.64 -0.82 0.82
N ILE A 41 7.53 -0.12 0.91
CA ILE A 41 7.37 1.06 1.77
C ILE A 41 6.33 0.70 2.84
N ARG A 42 6.74 0.63 4.09
CA ARG A 42 5.87 0.27 5.20
C ARG A 42 4.79 1.31 5.43
N ASN A 43 3.62 0.86 5.86
CA ASN A 43 2.53 1.76 6.24
C ASN A 43 2.87 2.53 7.52
N LEU A 44 2.05 3.55 7.82
CA LEU A 44 2.30 4.49 8.91
C LEU A 44 1.95 3.94 10.30
N THR A 45 1.01 3.01 10.39
CA THR A 45 0.43 2.60 11.68
C THR A 45 0.92 1.25 12.17
N ASP A 46 1.26 0.35 11.27
CA ASP A 46 1.73 -1.01 11.57
C ASP A 46 0.82 -1.79 12.52
N GLY A 47 -0.49 -1.57 12.46
CA GLY A 47 -1.38 -2.24 13.39
C GLY A 47 -2.84 -1.93 13.20
N SER A 48 -3.26 -1.50 12.02
CA SER A 48 -4.65 -1.14 11.77
C SER A 48 -5.55 -2.31 11.37
N GLU A 49 -4.98 -3.49 11.13
CA GLU A 49 -5.75 -4.69 10.81
C GLU A 49 -6.45 -5.24 12.06
N LYS A 50 -7.66 -5.76 11.87
CA LYS A 50 -8.38 -6.50 12.90
C LYS A 50 -7.81 -7.90 13.07
N PRO A 51 -8.08 -8.58 14.20
CA PRO A 51 -7.64 -9.97 14.40
C PRO A 51 -8.07 -10.89 13.25
N LEU A 52 -7.31 -11.94 13.04
CA LEU A 52 -7.60 -12.95 12.03
C LEU A 52 -9.03 -13.50 12.19
N GLY A 53 -9.74 -13.62 11.08
CA GLY A 53 -11.14 -14.07 11.07
C GLY A 53 -12.16 -12.95 11.07
N GLU A 54 -11.76 -11.71 11.30
CA GLU A 54 -12.64 -10.56 11.22
C GLU A 54 -12.51 -9.84 9.88
N TRP A 55 -13.59 -9.22 9.43
CA TRP A 55 -13.58 -8.43 8.20
C TRP A 55 -12.85 -7.10 8.41
N ASN A 56 -12.00 -6.76 7.45
CA ASN A 56 -11.33 -5.47 7.39
C ASN A 56 -11.94 -4.62 6.28
N SER A 57 -11.96 -3.30 6.50
CA SER A 57 -12.34 -2.33 5.48
C SER A 57 -11.09 -1.63 4.97
N MET A 58 -10.99 -1.47 3.65
CA MET A 58 -9.90 -0.73 3.02
C MET A 58 -10.46 0.27 2.03
N VAL A 59 -9.98 1.50 2.08
CA VAL A 59 -10.31 2.56 1.12
C VAL A 59 -9.02 3.03 0.47
N ILE A 60 -9.00 3.06 -0.84
CA ILE A 60 -7.86 3.55 -1.62
C ILE A 60 -8.34 4.71 -2.49
N GLU A 61 -7.75 5.88 -2.30
CA GLU A 61 -8.06 7.07 -3.09
C GLU A 61 -6.89 7.39 -4.00
N CYS A 62 -7.12 7.34 -5.31
CA CYS A 62 -6.12 7.69 -6.32
C CYS A 62 -6.54 8.96 -7.03
N ARG A 63 -5.73 10.01 -6.93
CA ARG A 63 -5.95 11.29 -7.62
C ARG A 63 -4.68 11.69 -8.36
N GLY A 64 -4.71 11.62 -9.70
CA GLY A 64 -3.53 11.90 -10.51
C GLY A 64 -2.37 11.01 -10.09
N SER A 65 -1.28 11.58 -9.63
CA SER A 65 -0.09 10.85 -9.20
C SER A 65 -0.02 10.63 -7.68
N SER A 66 -1.10 10.87 -6.95
CA SER A 66 -1.14 10.67 -5.49
C SER A 66 -2.07 9.51 -5.10
N ILE A 67 -1.72 8.84 -4.00
CA ILE A 67 -2.48 7.71 -3.45
C ILE A 67 -2.59 7.88 -1.95
N LYS A 68 -3.79 7.67 -1.41
CA LYS A 68 -4.04 7.59 0.03
C LYS A 68 -4.75 6.29 0.34
N ILE A 69 -4.41 5.65 1.45
CA ILE A 69 -4.96 4.36 1.86
C ILE A 69 -5.43 4.44 3.31
N TRP A 70 -6.65 3.98 3.55
CA TRP A 70 -7.23 3.80 4.89
C TRP A 70 -7.51 2.33 5.12
N VAL A 71 -7.17 1.83 6.30
CA VAL A 71 -7.55 0.49 6.78
C VAL A 71 -8.33 0.67 8.07
N ASN A 72 -9.56 0.19 8.10
CA ASN A 72 -10.47 0.33 9.25
C ASN A 72 -10.56 1.78 9.75
N ASN A 73 -10.67 2.74 8.83
CA ASN A 73 -10.74 4.18 9.06
C ASN A 73 -9.45 4.86 9.53
N ASP A 74 -8.36 4.12 9.69
CA ASP A 74 -7.04 4.70 9.94
C ASP A 74 -6.33 4.97 8.63
N MET A 75 -5.82 6.19 8.44
CA MET A 75 -4.99 6.47 7.26
C MET A 75 -3.63 5.81 7.46
N VAL A 76 -3.39 4.74 6.72
CA VAL A 76 -2.19 3.90 6.90
C VAL A 76 -1.08 4.23 5.93
N ASN A 77 -1.40 4.89 4.83
CA ASN A 77 -0.37 5.30 3.87
C ASN A 77 -0.82 6.47 3.02
N GLN A 78 0.14 7.25 2.56
CA GLN A 78 -0.08 8.25 1.53
C GLN A 78 1.20 8.42 0.73
N GLY A 79 1.05 8.66 -0.56
CA GLY A 79 2.17 8.85 -1.46
C GLY A 79 1.84 9.84 -2.55
N PHE A 80 2.88 10.37 -3.17
CA PHE A 80 2.77 11.38 -4.21
C PHE A 80 3.88 11.16 -5.25
N ASN A 81 3.79 11.88 -6.36
CA ASN A 81 4.73 11.74 -7.46
C ASN A 81 4.88 10.30 -7.95
N CYS A 82 3.76 9.55 -7.97
CA CYS A 82 3.75 8.22 -8.56
C CYS A 82 4.12 8.33 -10.04
N THR A 83 4.97 7.43 -10.51
CA THR A 83 5.43 7.44 -11.89
C THR A 83 4.36 7.03 -12.89
N VAL A 84 3.23 6.48 -12.40
CA VAL A 84 2.05 6.15 -13.21
C VAL A 84 0.82 6.81 -12.60
N SER A 85 -0.09 7.31 -13.44
CA SER A 85 -1.34 7.95 -12.99
C SER A 85 -2.59 7.24 -13.50
N LYS A 86 -2.45 6.21 -14.30
CA LYS A 86 -3.54 5.41 -14.87
C LYS A 86 -3.18 3.96 -14.87
N GLY A 87 -4.19 3.09 -14.72
CA GLY A 87 -3.99 1.66 -14.78
C GLY A 87 -5.25 0.91 -14.40
N GLN A 88 -5.19 -0.39 -14.53
CA GLN A 88 -6.25 -1.29 -14.10
C GLN A 88 -6.11 -1.59 -12.62
N ILE A 89 -7.24 -1.86 -11.98
CA ILE A 89 -7.29 -2.29 -10.59
C ILE A 89 -7.40 -3.81 -10.58
N ALA A 90 -6.54 -4.46 -9.80
CA ALA A 90 -6.56 -5.91 -9.65
C ALA A 90 -6.60 -6.30 -8.18
N LEU A 91 -7.28 -7.39 -7.88
CA LEU A 91 -7.29 -8.01 -6.56
C LEU A 91 -6.48 -9.28 -6.64
N GLN A 92 -5.64 -9.51 -5.63
CA GLN A 92 -4.70 -10.61 -5.65
C GLN A 92 -4.62 -11.26 -4.27
N ALA A 93 -4.53 -12.60 -4.26
CA ALA A 93 -4.15 -13.37 -3.09
C ALA A 93 -2.82 -14.04 -3.39
N GLU A 94 -1.85 -13.88 -2.50
CA GLU A 94 -0.51 -14.41 -2.68
C GLU A 94 -0.03 -15.07 -1.39
N GLY A 95 0.17 -16.37 -1.43
CA GLY A 95 0.67 -17.15 -0.31
C GLY A 95 -0.31 -17.40 0.83
N ALA A 96 -1.50 -16.82 0.80
CA ALA A 96 -2.53 -16.98 1.81
C ALA A 96 -3.91 -16.93 1.17
N GLU A 97 -4.89 -17.54 1.84
CA GLU A 97 -6.29 -17.45 1.41
C GLU A 97 -6.87 -16.10 1.81
N VAL A 98 -7.52 -15.42 0.86
CA VAL A 98 -8.13 -14.12 1.06
C VAL A 98 -9.56 -14.15 0.52
N GLU A 99 -10.51 -13.57 1.25
CA GLU A 99 -11.89 -13.43 0.82
C GLU A 99 -12.25 -11.95 0.66
N PHE A 100 -12.95 -11.62 -0.42
CA PHE A 100 -13.48 -10.28 -0.68
C PHE A 100 -15.00 -10.33 -0.62
N ARG A 101 -15.61 -9.57 0.30
CA ARG A 101 -17.06 -9.54 0.45
C ARG A 101 -17.72 -8.44 -0.37
N LYS A 102 -17.09 -7.28 -0.45
CA LYS A 102 -17.62 -6.11 -1.14
C LYS A 102 -16.49 -5.34 -1.79
N VAL A 103 -16.61 -5.08 -3.10
CA VAL A 103 -15.65 -4.28 -3.84
C VAL A 103 -16.41 -3.23 -4.62
N GLU A 104 -16.12 -1.94 -4.38
CA GLU A 104 -16.78 -0.81 -5.03
C GLU A 104 -15.76 0.15 -5.59
N ILE A 105 -16.06 0.75 -6.74
CA ILE A 105 -15.25 1.78 -7.37
C ILE A 105 -16.13 3.01 -7.55
N THR A 106 -15.67 4.14 -7.03
CA THR A 106 -16.33 5.43 -7.20
C THR A 106 -15.39 6.38 -7.95
N ARG A 107 -15.89 7.01 -9.00
CA ARG A 107 -15.13 8.02 -9.76
C ARG A 107 -15.37 9.40 -9.17
N PHE A 108 -14.32 10.20 -9.21
CA PHE A 108 -14.42 11.62 -8.83
C PHE A 108 -15.03 12.46 -9.94
#